data_07231e7e553acf8a53c4d4c9003dbc6e
#
_entry.id   07231e7e553acf8a53c4d4c9003dbc6e
#
_cell.length_a   1.000
_cell.length_b   1.000
_cell.length_c   1.000
_cell.angle_alpha   90.00
_cell.angle_beta   90.00
_cell.angle_gamma   90.00
#
_symmetry.space_group_name_H-M   'P 1'
#
loop_
_entity.id
_entity.type
_entity.pdbx_description
1 polymer ?
#
loop_
_entity_poly.entity_id
_entity_poly.type
_entity_poly.pdbx_seq_one_letter_code
_entity_poly.pdbx_strand_id
1 'polypeptide(L)'
;MKINENVKIKELTTMRLGGLARYVIELETVEDVEKAYLFAKEHQLPVFILGTGSNVIGKDEGFKGVILLNRIKGIRFIDELTIDAMGGELLDDLVAFTTEKNLSGIEALSAIPGTVGAAPVQNVGAYGQEIEQVLESVHAYDLKEEKYVTIKKEDMNLGYRQSIFNQGKDAGRYLIISMRIHLSHDTLTPPFYTSLQSYVEKHQITDFSPKSIREMVTEIRWSKLPKPEEMASSGSFFKNVYLDDQEAERLRSMNVPVWEGNKVPSGWLIDHAGLKGKSFYGMRVSEKAALILINESAQSYAHLKQAREEIVSIIEKKYGLTLKQEPVELE
;
A
#
# COMPACT_ATOMS: atom_id res chain seq x y z
N MET A 1 21.99 11.68 -9.12
CA MET A 1 21.80 10.20 -9.17
C MET A 1 22.91 9.51 -8.39
N LYS A 2 22.57 8.71 -7.39
CA LYS A 2 23.51 7.92 -6.57
C LYS A 2 23.29 6.43 -6.84
N ILE A 3 24.34 5.70 -7.19
CA ILE A 3 24.31 4.27 -7.47
C ILE A 3 25.00 3.54 -6.31
N ASN A 4 24.29 2.62 -5.67
CA ASN A 4 24.82 1.76 -4.61
C ASN A 4 24.76 0.30 -5.10
N GLU A 5 25.82 -0.48 -4.80
CA GLU A 5 25.90 -1.89 -5.20
C GLU A 5 25.72 -2.82 -3.98
N ASN A 6 25.13 -3.99 -4.23
CA ASN A 6 25.01 -5.07 -3.24
C ASN A 6 24.30 -4.60 -1.95
N VAL A 7 23.21 -3.84 -2.11
CA VAL A 7 22.42 -3.29 -1.00
C VAL A 7 21.49 -4.38 -0.47
N LYS A 8 21.38 -4.49 0.84
CA LYS A 8 20.46 -5.44 1.48
C LYS A 8 19.00 -4.97 1.32
N ILE A 9 18.18 -5.75 0.62
CA ILE A 9 16.76 -5.45 0.42
C ILE A 9 16.00 -5.32 1.74
N LYS A 10 16.40 -6.08 2.77
CA LYS A 10 15.81 -5.95 4.11
C LYS A 10 15.95 -4.56 4.74
N GLU A 11 16.86 -3.73 4.27
CA GLU A 11 17.04 -2.35 4.71
C GLU A 11 16.17 -1.36 3.91
N LEU A 12 15.58 -1.82 2.79
CA LEU A 12 14.73 -1.04 1.90
C LEU A 12 13.23 -1.33 2.08
N THR A 13 12.87 -2.34 2.88
CA THR A 13 11.48 -2.77 3.06
C THR A 13 11.09 -2.80 4.54
N THR A 14 9.83 -2.49 4.82
CA THR A 14 9.33 -2.46 6.21
C THR A 14 9.15 -3.86 6.81
N MET A 15 9.05 -4.91 5.99
CA MET A 15 9.04 -6.31 6.45
C MET A 15 10.43 -6.77 6.93
N ARG A 16 11.49 -6.05 6.54
CA ARG A 16 12.89 -6.28 6.92
C ARG A 16 13.40 -7.69 6.57
N LEU A 17 12.98 -8.20 5.41
CA LEU A 17 13.44 -9.47 4.82
C LEU A 17 14.00 -9.22 3.41
N GLY A 18 14.84 -10.12 2.95
CA GLY A 18 15.40 -10.15 1.59
C GLY A 18 16.91 -10.11 1.54
N GLY A 19 17.44 -10.72 0.48
CA GLY A 19 18.86 -10.79 0.14
C GLY A 19 19.40 -9.48 -0.41
N LEU A 20 20.36 -9.56 -1.34
CA LEU A 20 21.01 -8.39 -1.93
C LEU A 20 20.33 -7.95 -3.22
N ALA A 21 20.14 -6.64 -3.39
CA ALA A 21 19.92 -6.02 -4.69
C ALA A 21 21.27 -5.73 -5.35
N ARG A 22 21.42 -6.09 -6.63
CA ARG A 22 22.68 -5.84 -7.36
C ARG A 22 23.00 -4.35 -7.43
N TYR A 23 22.00 -3.54 -7.80
CA TYR A 23 22.10 -2.09 -7.81
C TYR A 23 20.86 -1.45 -7.20
N VAL A 24 21.07 -0.36 -6.49
CA VAL A 24 20.02 0.54 -6.01
C VAL A 24 20.39 1.95 -6.45
N ILE A 25 19.49 2.58 -7.19
CA ILE A 25 19.67 3.93 -7.71
C ILE A 25 18.63 4.86 -7.10
N GLU A 26 19.09 5.90 -6.42
CA GLU A 26 18.24 6.94 -5.86
C GLU A 26 17.98 8.02 -6.91
N LEU A 27 16.71 8.29 -7.20
CA LEU A 27 16.24 9.30 -8.15
C LEU A 27 15.81 10.53 -7.38
N GLU A 28 16.58 11.61 -7.45
CA GLU A 28 16.32 12.87 -6.74
C GLU A 28 15.70 13.92 -7.66
N THR A 29 15.92 13.79 -8.98
CA THR A 29 15.38 14.68 -10.01
C THR A 29 14.70 13.90 -11.13
N VAL A 30 13.87 14.58 -11.95
CA VAL A 30 13.23 13.96 -13.10
C VAL A 30 14.26 13.49 -14.14
N GLU A 31 15.34 14.23 -14.30
CA GLU A 31 16.45 13.91 -15.21
C GLU A 31 17.22 12.63 -14.81
N ASP A 32 17.15 12.25 -13.53
CA ASP A 32 17.76 11.01 -13.05
C ASP A 32 17.02 9.77 -13.58
N VAL A 33 15.73 9.89 -13.88
CA VAL A 33 14.87 8.76 -14.29
C VAL A 33 15.39 8.13 -15.57
N GLU A 34 15.58 8.93 -16.59
CA GLU A 34 16.07 8.45 -17.88
C GLU A 34 17.49 7.89 -17.78
N LYS A 35 18.39 8.59 -17.07
CA LYS A 35 19.77 8.15 -16.85
C LYS A 35 19.83 6.80 -16.12
N ALA A 36 19.02 6.62 -15.09
CA ALA A 36 18.98 5.38 -14.32
C ALA A 36 18.39 4.21 -15.14
N TYR A 37 17.38 4.50 -15.96
CA TYR A 37 16.83 3.49 -16.86
C TYR A 37 17.83 3.10 -17.97
N LEU A 38 18.51 4.06 -18.59
CA LEU A 38 19.56 3.80 -19.58
C LEU A 38 20.69 2.96 -18.97
N PHE A 39 21.12 3.26 -17.75
CA PHE A 39 22.09 2.42 -17.03
C PHE A 39 21.61 0.97 -16.93
N ALA A 40 20.38 0.74 -16.52
CA ALA A 40 19.83 -0.62 -16.41
C ALA A 40 19.77 -1.32 -17.78
N LYS A 41 19.38 -0.60 -18.83
CA LYS A 41 19.29 -1.10 -20.20
C LYS A 41 20.66 -1.48 -20.79
N GLU A 42 21.66 -0.62 -20.65
CA GLU A 42 23.03 -0.87 -21.11
C GLU A 42 23.64 -2.12 -20.44
N HIS A 43 23.29 -2.37 -19.17
CA HIS A 43 23.75 -3.54 -18.45
C HIS A 43 22.83 -4.75 -18.60
N GLN A 44 21.74 -4.64 -19.39
CA GLN A 44 20.72 -5.68 -19.60
C GLN A 44 20.13 -6.20 -18.28
N LEU A 45 19.83 -5.29 -17.35
CA LEU A 45 19.33 -5.61 -16.04
C LEU A 45 17.83 -5.33 -15.92
N PRO A 46 17.06 -6.20 -15.25
CA PRO A 46 15.67 -5.91 -14.92
C PRO A 46 15.58 -4.75 -13.93
N VAL A 47 14.48 -4.02 -14.01
CA VAL A 47 14.21 -2.85 -13.16
C VAL A 47 13.05 -3.13 -12.24
N PHE A 48 13.16 -2.73 -10.97
CA PHE A 48 12.08 -2.70 -10.01
C PHE A 48 11.94 -1.29 -9.41
N ILE A 49 10.72 -0.73 -9.42
CA ILE A 49 10.45 0.60 -8.89
C ILE A 49 10.00 0.47 -7.44
N LEU A 50 10.67 1.16 -6.53
CA LEU A 50 10.39 1.08 -5.10
C LEU A 50 10.18 2.48 -4.50
N GLY A 51 9.13 2.62 -3.68
CA GLY A 51 8.90 3.79 -2.83
C GLY A 51 9.58 3.64 -1.47
N THR A 52 8.78 3.49 -0.40
CA THR A 52 9.26 3.24 0.97
C THR A 52 9.39 1.74 1.30
N GLY A 53 9.02 0.85 0.38
CA GLY A 53 9.06 -0.59 0.63
C GLY A 53 8.01 -1.09 1.64
N SER A 54 6.96 -0.30 1.91
CA SER A 54 5.93 -0.63 2.91
C SER A 54 4.95 -1.73 2.48
N ASN A 55 4.93 -2.06 1.18
CA ASN A 55 4.10 -3.14 0.62
C ASN A 55 4.92 -4.09 -0.28
N VAL A 56 6.22 -4.25 0.01
CA VAL A 56 7.14 -5.09 -0.76
C VAL A 56 7.89 -6.03 0.17
N ILE A 57 8.09 -7.26 -0.27
CA ILE A 57 8.83 -8.30 0.42
C ILE A 57 9.99 -8.74 -0.46
N GLY A 58 11.21 -8.66 0.06
CA GLY A 58 12.40 -9.18 -0.61
C GLY A 58 12.54 -10.69 -0.41
N LYS A 59 12.90 -11.40 -1.48
CA LYS A 59 13.27 -12.83 -1.43
C LYS A 59 14.72 -13.02 -0.99
N ASP A 60 15.05 -14.20 -0.46
CA ASP A 60 16.40 -14.53 0.05
C ASP A 60 17.45 -14.52 -1.05
N GLU A 61 17.07 -14.89 -2.28
CA GLU A 61 17.93 -14.88 -3.47
C GLU A 61 18.36 -13.46 -3.87
N GLY A 62 17.66 -12.44 -3.34
CA GLY A 62 17.86 -11.05 -3.68
C GLY A 62 17.30 -10.69 -5.06
N PHE A 63 17.76 -9.56 -5.60
CA PHE A 63 17.34 -9.06 -6.91
C PHE A 63 18.57 -8.77 -7.80
N LYS A 64 18.71 -9.52 -8.87
CA LYS A 64 19.84 -9.41 -9.82
C LYS A 64 19.67 -8.28 -10.84
N GLY A 65 19.01 -7.20 -10.44
CA GLY A 65 18.64 -6.06 -11.27
C GLY A 65 18.94 -4.73 -10.60
N VAL A 66 18.24 -3.71 -11.04
CA VAL A 66 18.32 -2.34 -10.56
C VAL A 66 17.01 -1.98 -9.83
N ILE A 67 17.10 -1.66 -8.55
CA ILE A 67 15.99 -1.04 -7.81
C ILE A 67 16.09 0.47 -7.99
N LEU A 68 15.05 1.09 -8.54
CA LEU A 68 14.91 2.53 -8.64
C LEU A 68 14.12 3.04 -7.44
N LEU A 69 14.79 3.79 -6.55
CA LEU A 69 14.16 4.43 -5.40
C LEU A 69 13.70 5.83 -5.81
N ASN A 70 12.40 6.03 -5.96
CA ASN A 70 11.86 7.35 -6.26
C ASN A 70 11.92 8.24 -5.02
N ARG A 71 12.76 9.28 -5.06
CA ARG A 71 12.95 10.31 -4.03
C ARG A 71 12.65 11.72 -4.55
N ILE A 72 12.06 11.82 -5.75
CA ILE A 72 11.75 13.13 -6.37
C ILE A 72 10.68 13.83 -5.54
N LYS A 73 11.00 15.01 -5.03
CA LYS A 73 10.17 15.76 -4.07
C LYS A 73 9.56 17.00 -4.69
N GLY A 74 8.43 17.42 -4.15
CA GLY A 74 7.74 18.66 -4.47
C GLY A 74 6.22 18.50 -4.46
N ILE A 75 5.54 19.46 -3.85
CA ILE A 75 4.08 19.57 -3.87
C ILE A 75 3.75 20.98 -4.35
N ARG A 76 2.96 21.12 -5.39
CA ARG A 76 2.58 22.43 -5.93
C ARG A 76 1.10 22.49 -6.25
N PHE A 77 0.51 23.65 -6.03
CA PHE A 77 -0.82 23.96 -6.54
C PHE A 77 -0.77 24.23 -8.05
N ILE A 78 -1.70 23.64 -8.78
CA ILE A 78 -1.99 23.99 -10.18
C ILE A 78 -3.06 25.08 -10.22
N ASP A 79 -4.06 24.95 -9.36
CA ASP A 79 -5.09 25.94 -9.06
C ASP A 79 -5.50 25.80 -7.57
N GLU A 80 -6.60 26.41 -7.16
CA GLU A 80 -7.06 26.43 -5.77
C GLU A 80 -7.34 25.04 -5.18
N LEU A 81 -7.80 24.09 -5.98
CA LEU A 81 -8.23 22.76 -5.56
C LEU A 81 -7.38 21.63 -6.17
N THR A 82 -6.57 21.93 -7.19
CA THR A 82 -5.79 20.92 -7.91
C THR A 82 -4.32 20.97 -7.48
N ILE A 83 -3.80 19.84 -7.09
CA ILE A 83 -2.42 19.67 -6.63
C ILE A 83 -1.71 18.66 -7.52
N ASP A 84 -0.46 18.97 -7.85
CA ASP A 84 0.50 18.07 -8.49
C ASP A 84 1.60 17.75 -7.46
N ALA A 85 1.67 16.49 -7.01
CA ALA A 85 2.61 16.03 -6.01
C ALA A 85 3.59 15.02 -6.61
N MET A 86 4.89 15.23 -6.35
CA MET A 86 5.95 14.37 -6.89
C MET A 86 5.94 12.98 -6.25
N GLY A 87 6.28 11.98 -7.05
CA GLY A 87 6.13 10.57 -6.71
C GLY A 87 6.97 10.07 -5.54
N GLY A 88 8.04 10.77 -5.19
CA GLY A 88 8.88 10.46 -4.03
C GLY A 88 8.41 11.13 -2.72
N GLU A 89 7.39 11.99 -2.74
CA GLU A 89 6.78 12.52 -1.51
C GLU A 89 6.16 11.38 -0.69
N LEU A 90 6.16 11.51 0.64
CA LEU A 90 5.38 10.61 1.46
C LEU A 90 3.89 10.92 1.29
N LEU A 91 3.07 9.89 1.19
CA LEU A 91 1.62 10.06 1.07
C LEU A 91 1.05 10.79 2.29
N ASP A 92 1.54 10.47 3.49
CA ASP A 92 1.06 11.13 4.71
C ASP A 92 1.48 12.60 4.80
N ASP A 93 2.63 12.98 4.22
CA ASP A 93 3.03 14.40 4.13
C ASP A 93 2.11 15.16 3.18
N LEU A 94 1.69 14.56 2.06
CA LEU A 94 0.69 15.14 1.17
C LEU A 94 -0.65 15.30 1.87
N VAL A 95 -1.10 14.29 2.62
CA VAL A 95 -2.35 14.37 3.41
C VAL A 95 -2.25 15.48 4.47
N ALA A 96 -1.14 15.58 5.18
CA ALA A 96 -0.90 16.66 6.15
C ALA A 96 -0.99 18.04 5.47
N PHE A 97 -0.27 18.20 4.35
CA PHE A 97 -0.25 19.44 3.59
C PHE A 97 -1.65 19.88 3.14
N THR A 98 -2.48 18.97 2.64
CA THR A 98 -3.85 19.28 2.17
C THR A 98 -4.80 19.61 3.33
N THR A 99 -4.72 18.87 4.43
CA THR A 99 -5.58 19.10 5.62
C THR A 99 -5.26 20.40 6.33
N GLU A 100 -3.98 20.83 6.36
CA GLU A 100 -3.58 22.16 6.85
C GLU A 100 -4.13 23.31 5.99
N LYS A 101 -4.43 23.05 4.72
CA LYS A 101 -5.07 24.00 3.81
C LYS A 101 -6.60 23.89 3.82
N ASN A 102 -7.14 23.08 4.71
CA ASN A 102 -8.58 22.78 4.80
C ASN A 102 -9.17 22.23 3.49
N LEU A 103 -8.37 21.42 2.79
CA LEU A 103 -8.79 20.69 1.60
C LEU A 103 -9.12 19.25 1.95
N SER A 104 -10.23 18.76 1.42
CA SER A 104 -10.82 17.44 1.67
C SER A 104 -10.72 16.53 0.46
N GLY A 105 -10.67 15.22 0.73
CA GLY A 105 -10.68 14.15 -0.27
C GLY A 105 -9.66 13.04 -0.02
N ILE A 106 -8.63 13.29 0.82
CA ILE A 106 -7.63 12.29 1.19
C ILE A 106 -7.31 12.24 2.69
N GLU A 107 -8.04 12.94 3.53
CA GLU A 107 -7.81 13.04 4.98
C GLU A 107 -7.93 11.68 5.69
N ALA A 108 -8.77 10.77 5.19
CA ALA A 108 -8.89 9.42 5.73
C ALA A 108 -7.75 8.48 5.29
N LEU A 109 -6.88 8.90 4.36
CA LEU A 109 -5.66 8.21 3.99
C LEU A 109 -4.47 8.53 4.90
N SER A 110 -4.72 9.25 6.00
CA SER A 110 -3.70 9.65 6.99
C SER A 110 -2.94 8.47 7.56
N ALA A 111 -1.66 8.70 7.85
CA ALA A 111 -0.72 7.75 8.44
C ALA A 111 -0.56 6.43 7.64
N ILE A 112 -0.90 6.40 6.34
CA ILE A 112 -0.57 5.28 5.47
C ILE A 112 0.89 5.40 5.05
N PRO A 113 1.74 4.42 5.37
CA PRO A 113 3.13 4.44 4.94
C PRO A 113 3.21 4.17 3.43
N GLY A 114 4.01 4.95 2.73
CA GLY A 114 4.18 4.84 1.28
C GLY A 114 4.49 6.17 0.65
N THR A 115 4.72 6.17 -0.66
CA THR A 115 4.96 7.39 -1.44
C THR A 115 3.76 7.73 -2.32
N VAL A 116 3.68 8.98 -2.73
CA VAL A 116 2.69 9.49 -3.69
C VAL A 116 2.70 8.68 -4.98
N GLY A 117 3.88 8.35 -5.52
CA GLY A 117 4.00 7.53 -6.74
C GLY A 117 3.57 6.07 -6.56
N ALA A 118 3.54 5.56 -5.31
CA ALA A 118 3.05 4.22 -5.03
C ALA A 118 1.53 4.17 -4.79
N ALA A 119 0.89 5.30 -4.49
CA ALA A 119 -0.52 5.35 -4.15
C ALA A 119 -1.44 4.86 -5.28
N PRO A 120 -1.28 5.27 -6.57
CA PRO A 120 -2.11 4.78 -7.67
C PRO A 120 -1.86 3.32 -8.02
N VAL A 121 -0.68 2.76 -7.68
CA VAL A 121 -0.28 1.40 -8.10
C VAL A 121 -1.29 0.35 -7.66
N GLN A 122 -1.79 0.46 -6.45
CA GLN A 122 -2.84 -0.44 -5.95
C GLN A 122 -4.07 0.31 -5.43
N ASN A 123 -4.34 1.48 -6.00
CA ASN A 123 -5.49 2.30 -5.60
C ASN A 123 -5.60 2.37 -4.08
N VAL A 124 -4.62 3.00 -3.43
CA VAL A 124 -4.56 3.04 -1.97
C VAL A 124 -5.86 3.57 -1.38
N GLY A 125 -6.37 2.89 -0.38
CA GLY A 125 -7.63 3.25 0.27
C GLY A 125 -7.69 2.81 1.72
N ALA A 126 -8.33 3.64 2.54
CA ALA A 126 -8.63 3.37 3.94
C ALA A 126 -9.81 4.21 4.42
N TYR A 127 -10.54 3.72 5.42
CA TYR A 127 -11.64 4.42 6.10
C TYR A 127 -12.70 5.03 5.18
N GLY A 128 -12.94 4.38 4.01
CA GLY A 128 -13.97 4.79 3.04
C GLY A 128 -13.48 5.77 1.98
N GLN A 129 -12.24 6.23 2.04
CA GLN A 129 -11.61 6.98 0.95
C GLN A 129 -10.64 6.09 0.16
N GLU A 130 -10.56 6.32 -1.14
CA GLU A 130 -9.60 5.72 -2.07
C GLU A 130 -9.00 6.81 -2.95
N ILE A 131 -7.73 6.65 -3.34
CA ILE A 131 -7.04 7.70 -4.11
C ILE A 131 -7.74 7.98 -5.45
N GLU A 132 -8.40 6.98 -6.06
CA GLU A 132 -9.15 7.15 -7.31
C GLU A 132 -10.26 8.20 -7.22
N GLN A 133 -10.79 8.47 -6.02
CA GLN A 133 -11.88 9.44 -5.85
C GLN A 133 -11.46 10.87 -6.20
N VAL A 134 -10.17 11.18 -6.00
CA VAL A 134 -9.59 12.50 -6.26
C VAL A 134 -8.55 12.53 -7.37
N LEU A 135 -8.11 11.35 -7.84
CA LEU A 135 -7.07 11.23 -8.86
C LEU A 135 -7.57 11.73 -10.22
N GLU A 136 -6.81 12.61 -10.87
CA GLU A 136 -7.04 13.06 -12.25
C GLU A 136 -6.11 12.37 -13.23
N SER A 137 -4.82 12.38 -12.94
CA SER A 137 -3.80 11.81 -13.82
C SER A 137 -2.50 11.52 -13.08
N VAL A 138 -1.63 10.73 -13.71
CA VAL A 138 -0.23 10.62 -13.32
C VAL A 138 0.66 11.01 -14.49
N HIS A 139 1.77 11.67 -14.17
CA HIS A 139 2.89 11.83 -15.10
C HIS A 139 3.91 10.73 -14.81
N ALA A 140 4.30 9.97 -15.80
CA ALA A 140 5.15 8.79 -15.63
C ALA A 140 6.20 8.67 -16.74
N TYR A 141 7.29 7.97 -16.46
CA TYR A 141 8.21 7.49 -17.48
C TYR A 141 7.82 6.06 -17.87
N ASP A 142 7.53 5.87 -19.16
CA ASP A 142 7.22 4.58 -19.76
C ASP A 142 8.53 3.86 -20.09
N LEU A 143 8.87 2.84 -19.30
CA LEU A 143 10.11 2.06 -19.47
C LEU A 143 10.15 1.28 -20.79
N LYS A 144 8.98 0.97 -21.37
CA LYS A 144 8.92 0.24 -22.64
C LYS A 144 9.09 1.14 -23.85
N GLU A 145 8.41 2.29 -23.85
CA GLU A 145 8.44 3.27 -24.95
C GLU A 145 9.53 4.32 -24.76
N GLU A 146 10.25 4.30 -23.63
CA GLU A 146 11.38 5.20 -23.29
C GLU A 146 11.01 6.68 -23.39
N LYS A 147 9.83 7.04 -22.90
CA LYS A 147 9.32 8.41 -22.98
C LYS A 147 8.46 8.78 -21.78
N TYR A 148 8.35 10.07 -21.54
CA TYR A 148 7.41 10.61 -20.57
C TYR A 148 5.99 10.58 -21.13
N VAL A 149 5.04 10.16 -20.30
CA VAL A 149 3.62 10.08 -20.65
C VAL A 149 2.76 10.62 -19.53
N THR A 150 1.59 11.15 -19.88
CA THR A 150 0.53 11.45 -18.91
C THR A 150 -0.57 10.42 -19.11
N ILE A 151 -0.89 9.70 -18.05
CA ILE A 151 -1.95 8.68 -18.03
C ILE A 151 -3.11 9.26 -17.23
N LYS A 152 -4.29 9.34 -17.84
CA LYS A 152 -5.49 9.83 -17.19
C LYS A 152 -6.12 8.73 -16.32
N LYS A 153 -6.92 9.14 -15.33
CA LYS A 153 -7.61 8.22 -14.41
C LYS A 153 -8.38 7.11 -15.14
N GLU A 154 -9.13 7.46 -16.16
CA GLU A 154 -9.94 6.52 -16.95
C GLU A 154 -9.13 5.42 -17.63
N ASP A 155 -7.85 5.65 -17.91
CA ASP A 155 -6.94 4.70 -18.55
C ASP A 155 -6.19 3.81 -17.53
N MET A 156 -6.35 4.05 -16.23
CA MET A 156 -5.58 3.34 -15.19
C MET A 156 -6.21 2.03 -14.73
N ASN A 157 -7.46 1.74 -15.12
CA ASN A 157 -8.21 0.55 -14.71
C ASN A 157 -8.15 0.30 -13.19
N LEU A 158 -8.45 1.37 -12.43
CA LEU A 158 -8.41 1.36 -10.96
C LEU A 158 -9.52 0.48 -10.38
N GLY A 159 -9.24 -0.17 -9.28
CA GLY A 159 -10.18 -0.98 -8.53
C GLY A 159 -9.56 -1.44 -7.21
N TYR A 160 -10.24 -2.33 -6.49
CA TYR A 160 -9.76 -2.78 -5.19
C TYR A 160 -8.36 -3.43 -5.27
N ARG A 161 -7.34 -2.73 -4.79
CA ARG A 161 -5.92 -3.14 -4.81
C ARG A 161 -5.39 -3.48 -6.20
N GLN A 162 -5.89 -2.78 -7.22
CA GLN A 162 -5.46 -2.99 -8.60
C GLN A 162 -5.41 -1.71 -9.43
N SER A 163 -4.55 -1.75 -10.45
CA SER A 163 -4.43 -0.78 -11.53
C SER A 163 -3.65 -1.41 -12.69
N ILE A 164 -3.49 -0.68 -13.80
CA ILE A 164 -2.57 -1.10 -14.88
C ILE A 164 -1.11 -1.19 -14.42
N PHE A 165 -0.76 -0.51 -13.32
CA PHE A 165 0.62 -0.46 -12.82
C PHE A 165 1.05 -1.73 -12.09
N ASN A 166 0.10 -2.52 -11.58
CA ASN A 166 0.38 -3.75 -10.83
C ASN A 166 -0.29 -5.00 -11.42
N GLN A 167 -1.06 -4.87 -12.49
CA GLN A 167 -1.72 -6.01 -13.14
C GLN A 167 -1.62 -5.96 -14.66
N GLY A 168 -1.74 -7.15 -15.27
CA GLY A 168 -1.76 -7.29 -16.72
C GLY A 168 -0.40 -7.07 -17.37
N LYS A 169 -0.42 -6.75 -18.67
CA LYS A 169 0.78 -6.62 -19.51
C LYS A 169 1.64 -5.38 -19.21
N ASP A 170 1.06 -4.41 -18.51
CA ASP A 170 1.71 -3.13 -18.21
C ASP A 170 2.19 -3.05 -16.74
N ALA A 171 2.06 -4.14 -15.97
CA ALA A 171 2.57 -4.21 -14.61
C ALA A 171 4.08 -3.93 -14.55
N GLY A 172 4.48 -2.98 -13.70
CA GLY A 172 5.89 -2.56 -13.55
C GLY A 172 6.46 -1.72 -14.70
N ARG A 173 5.64 -1.38 -15.73
CA ARG A 173 6.06 -0.62 -16.90
C ARG A 173 6.30 0.87 -16.64
N TYR A 174 5.59 1.46 -15.70
CA TYR A 174 5.55 2.91 -15.50
C TYR A 174 6.21 3.34 -14.19
N LEU A 175 7.21 4.22 -14.26
CA LEU A 175 7.73 4.93 -13.10
C LEU A 175 6.94 6.23 -12.94
N ILE A 176 6.07 6.28 -11.92
CA ILE A 176 5.23 7.44 -11.65
C ILE A 176 6.08 8.56 -11.06
N ILE A 177 6.18 9.68 -11.78
CA ILE A 177 6.97 10.86 -11.43
C ILE A 177 6.15 11.81 -10.57
N SER A 178 4.90 12.07 -10.96
CA SER A 178 3.96 12.87 -10.17
C SER A 178 2.54 12.36 -10.30
N MET A 179 1.73 12.72 -9.32
CA MET A 179 0.29 12.43 -9.25
C MET A 179 -0.46 13.74 -9.15
N ARG A 180 -1.45 13.95 -10.03
CA ARG A 180 -2.37 15.07 -9.97
C ARG A 180 -3.66 14.64 -9.33
N ILE A 181 -4.09 15.39 -8.33
CA ILE A 181 -5.35 15.18 -7.60
C ILE A 181 -6.17 16.46 -7.59
N HIS A 182 -7.50 16.32 -7.65
CA HIS A 182 -8.46 17.40 -7.46
C HIS A 182 -9.21 17.19 -6.16
N LEU A 183 -9.14 18.16 -5.26
CA LEU A 183 -9.70 18.14 -3.93
C LEU A 183 -10.93 19.04 -3.84
N SER A 184 -11.59 19.10 -2.68
CA SER A 184 -12.72 19.98 -2.44
C SER A 184 -12.62 20.67 -1.08
N HIS A 185 -13.53 21.61 -0.81
CA HIS A 185 -13.78 22.16 0.51
C HIS A 185 -14.92 21.44 1.26
N ASP A 186 -15.51 20.39 0.63
CA ASP A 186 -16.56 19.62 1.26
C ASP A 186 -15.96 18.74 2.36
N THR A 187 -16.57 18.73 3.52
CA THR A 187 -16.12 17.88 4.62
C THR A 187 -16.78 16.51 4.55
N LEU A 188 -16.08 15.48 5.02
CA LEU A 188 -16.68 14.17 5.23
C LEU A 188 -17.87 14.28 6.20
N THR A 189 -18.96 13.59 5.89
CA THR A 189 -20.16 13.56 6.70
C THR A 189 -20.54 12.13 7.09
N PRO A 190 -21.19 11.93 8.25
CA PRO A 190 -21.71 10.61 8.63
C PRO A 190 -22.75 10.07 7.61
N PRO A 191 -22.90 8.74 7.45
CA PRO A 191 -22.18 7.70 8.22
C PRO A 191 -20.75 7.47 7.72
N PHE A 192 -19.81 7.42 8.66
CA PHE A 192 -18.43 7.12 8.34
C PHE A 192 -18.15 5.61 8.27
N TYR A 193 -16.98 5.24 7.77
CA TYR A 193 -16.48 3.88 7.90
C TYR A 193 -16.53 3.42 9.37
N THR A 194 -16.93 2.17 9.60
CA THR A 194 -17.32 1.63 10.93
C THR A 194 -16.40 2.04 12.08
N SER A 195 -15.07 1.97 11.91
CA SER A 195 -14.15 2.27 13.00
C SER A 195 -14.01 3.78 13.26
N LEU A 196 -14.16 4.61 12.25
CA LEU A 196 -14.20 6.06 12.40
C LEU A 196 -15.53 6.49 13.03
N GLN A 197 -16.65 5.91 12.57
CA GLN A 197 -17.98 6.14 13.15
C GLN A 197 -17.99 5.81 14.65
N SER A 198 -17.48 4.63 15.03
CA SER A 198 -17.41 4.21 16.44
C SER A 198 -16.51 5.14 17.28
N TYR A 199 -15.45 5.67 16.68
CA TYR A 199 -14.58 6.63 17.37
C TYR A 199 -15.30 7.96 17.61
N VAL A 200 -15.97 8.50 16.60
CA VAL A 200 -16.77 9.74 16.64
C VAL A 200 -17.84 9.64 17.73
N GLU A 201 -18.61 8.56 17.74
CA GLU A 201 -19.66 8.31 18.73
C GLU A 201 -19.12 8.21 20.17
N LYS A 202 -18.06 7.43 20.34
CA LYS A 202 -17.43 7.22 21.65
C LYS A 202 -16.88 8.52 22.27
N HIS A 203 -16.30 9.37 21.43
CA HIS A 203 -15.66 10.62 21.88
C HIS A 203 -16.56 11.85 21.68
N GLN A 204 -17.81 11.68 21.20
CA GLN A 204 -18.80 12.74 20.98
C GLN A 204 -18.24 13.88 20.11
N ILE A 205 -17.49 13.53 19.06
CA ILE A 205 -16.87 14.49 18.13
C ILE A 205 -17.95 15.13 17.25
N THR A 206 -17.87 16.44 17.08
CA THR A 206 -18.76 17.24 16.23
C THR A 206 -18.02 18.02 15.14
N ASP A 207 -16.70 18.13 15.22
CA ASP A 207 -15.85 18.73 14.20
C ASP A 207 -15.39 17.66 13.21
N PHE A 208 -15.80 17.79 11.95
CA PHE A 208 -15.42 16.89 10.84
C PHE A 208 -14.55 17.60 9.80
N SER A 209 -13.86 18.66 10.21
CA SER A 209 -12.86 19.30 9.34
C SER A 209 -11.80 18.28 8.89
N PRO A 210 -11.17 18.46 7.72
CA PRO A 210 -10.11 17.57 7.24
C PRO A 210 -9.01 17.33 8.28
N LYS A 211 -8.66 18.35 9.06
CA LYS A 211 -7.69 18.25 10.15
C LYS A 211 -8.19 17.33 11.27
N SER A 212 -9.42 17.50 11.72
CA SER A 212 -10.03 16.66 12.78
C SER A 212 -10.13 15.20 12.32
N ILE A 213 -10.58 14.94 11.08
CA ILE A 213 -10.61 13.59 10.51
C ILE A 213 -9.20 12.97 10.48
N ARG A 214 -8.17 13.72 10.03
CA ARG A 214 -6.78 13.28 10.03
C ARG A 214 -6.32 12.86 11.43
N GLU A 215 -6.59 13.68 12.44
CA GLU A 215 -6.20 13.38 13.82
C GLU A 215 -6.87 12.10 14.32
N MET A 216 -8.18 11.95 14.12
CA MET A 216 -8.94 10.74 14.49
C MET A 216 -8.41 9.49 13.78
N VAL A 217 -8.24 9.56 12.47
CA VAL A 217 -7.73 8.42 11.68
C VAL A 217 -6.33 8.03 12.13
N THR A 218 -5.46 9.00 12.39
CA THR A 218 -4.10 8.76 12.88
C THR A 218 -4.12 8.03 14.21
N GLU A 219 -4.94 8.47 15.16
CA GLU A 219 -5.07 7.81 16.47
C GLU A 219 -5.65 6.39 16.36
N ILE A 220 -6.72 6.21 15.57
CA ILE A 220 -7.31 4.88 15.33
C ILE A 220 -6.27 3.94 14.71
N ARG A 221 -5.48 4.41 13.75
CA ARG A 221 -4.46 3.58 13.10
C ARG A 221 -3.39 3.15 14.08
N TRP A 222 -2.77 4.08 14.78
CA TRP A 222 -1.68 3.75 15.71
C TRP A 222 -2.13 3.01 16.97
N SER A 223 -3.42 3.03 17.29
CA SER A 223 -3.96 2.15 18.35
C SER A 223 -3.98 0.67 17.92
N LYS A 224 -4.08 0.37 16.62
CA LYS A 224 -4.26 -0.99 16.07
C LYS A 224 -3.06 -1.48 15.29
N LEU A 225 -2.38 -0.60 14.55
CA LEU A 225 -1.32 -0.96 13.63
C LEU A 225 0.06 -0.65 14.22
N PRO A 226 1.06 -1.49 13.97
CA PRO A 226 2.43 -1.17 14.36
C PRO A 226 2.96 -0.07 13.46
N LYS A 227 3.73 0.85 14.03
CA LYS A 227 4.51 1.80 13.23
C LYS A 227 5.68 1.08 12.57
N PRO A 228 5.99 1.35 11.29
CA PRO A 228 7.07 0.67 10.57
C PRO A 228 8.44 0.79 11.24
N GLU A 229 8.69 1.87 11.97
CA GLU A 229 9.92 2.13 12.72
C GLU A 229 10.06 1.18 13.92
N GLU A 230 8.94 0.90 14.59
CA GLU A 230 8.87 0.10 15.83
C GLU A 230 8.85 -1.41 15.53
N MET A 231 8.04 -1.82 14.54
CA MET A 231 7.81 -3.24 14.25
C MET A 231 7.84 -3.51 12.74
N ALA A 232 8.56 -4.55 12.36
CA ALA A 232 8.66 -4.98 10.97
C ALA A 232 7.35 -5.62 10.50
N SER A 233 6.67 -4.98 9.55
CA SER A 233 5.45 -5.50 8.91
C SER A 233 5.20 -4.78 7.59
N SER A 234 4.30 -5.31 6.75
CA SER A 234 3.90 -4.70 5.47
C SER A 234 2.44 -4.23 5.51
N GLY A 235 1.95 -3.78 6.67
CA GLY A 235 0.53 -3.46 6.83
C GLY A 235 -0.36 -4.70 6.75
N SER A 236 -1.52 -4.58 6.11
CA SER A 236 -2.40 -5.73 5.86
C SER A 236 -1.68 -6.77 4.99
N PHE A 237 -1.54 -7.99 5.52
CA PHE A 237 -0.78 -9.02 4.83
C PHE A 237 -1.62 -9.81 3.82
N PHE A 238 -2.93 -9.96 4.08
CA PHE A 238 -3.85 -10.63 3.17
C PHE A 238 -4.92 -9.67 2.66
N LYS A 239 -5.27 -9.81 1.38
CA LYS A 239 -6.42 -9.14 0.77
C LYS A 239 -7.72 -9.70 1.36
N ASN A 240 -8.76 -8.86 1.45
CA ASN A 240 -10.10 -9.39 1.67
C ASN A 240 -10.55 -10.27 0.50
N VAL A 241 -11.39 -11.26 0.79
CA VAL A 241 -11.87 -12.21 -0.22
C VAL A 241 -13.20 -11.69 -0.81
N TYR A 242 -13.31 -11.74 -2.12
CA TYR A 242 -14.58 -11.47 -2.83
C TYR A 242 -15.12 -12.78 -3.36
N LEU A 243 -16.40 -13.03 -3.17
CA LEU A 243 -17.07 -14.30 -3.42
C LEU A 243 -18.16 -14.14 -4.47
N ASP A 244 -18.53 -15.23 -5.09
CA ASP A 244 -19.81 -15.33 -5.78
C ASP A 244 -20.99 -15.45 -4.78
N ASP A 245 -22.22 -15.35 -5.28
CA ASP A 245 -23.41 -15.34 -4.43
C ASP A 245 -23.60 -16.68 -3.69
N GLN A 246 -23.25 -17.79 -4.30
CA GLN A 246 -23.40 -19.12 -3.71
C GLN A 246 -22.44 -19.32 -2.54
N GLU A 247 -21.18 -18.97 -2.72
CA GLU A 247 -20.17 -19.03 -1.66
C GLU A 247 -20.48 -18.04 -0.53
N ALA A 248 -20.95 -16.83 -0.87
CA ALA A 248 -21.37 -15.84 0.10
C ALA A 248 -22.49 -16.37 1.02
N GLU A 249 -23.52 -17.01 0.44
CA GLU A 249 -24.61 -17.60 1.21
C GLU A 249 -24.14 -18.77 2.10
N ARG A 250 -23.27 -19.63 1.58
CA ARG A 250 -22.63 -20.70 2.36
C ARG A 250 -21.92 -20.14 3.61
N LEU A 251 -21.18 -19.06 3.46
CA LEU A 251 -20.45 -18.47 4.58
C LEU A 251 -21.36 -17.74 5.56
N ARG A 252 -22.44 -17.07 5.08
CA ARG A 252 -23.48 -16.52 5.96
C ARG A 252 -24.11 -17.60 6.84
N SER A 253 -24.39 -18.78 6.27
CA SER A 253 -24.92 -19.93 7.02
C SER A 253 -23.93 -20.45 8.11
N MET A 254 -22.64 -20.17 7.95
CA MET A 254 -21.60 -20.45 8.96
C MET A 254 -21.37 -19.27 9.93
N ASN A 255 -22.23 -18.26 9.94
CA ASN A 255 -22.08 -17.02 10.73
C ASN A 255 -20.80 -16.23 10.41
N VAL A 256 -20.25 -16.34 9.21
CA VAL A 256 -19.15 -15.51 8.73
C VAL A 256 -19.72 -14.19 8.23
N PRO A 257 -19.18 -13.02 8.63
CA PRO A 257 -19.64 -11.74 8.12
C PRO A 257 -19.29 -11.60 6.64
N VAL A 258 -20.31 -11.36 5.83
CA VAL A 258 -20.20 -11.05 4.41
C VAL A 258 -20.74 -9.64 4.20
N TRP A 259 -19.84 -8.72 3.84
CA TRP A 259 -20.14 -7.32 3.61
C TRP A 259 -20.76 -7.10 2.21
N GLU A 260 -21.15 -5.87 1.95
CA GLU A 260 -21.63 -5.47 0.62
C GLU A 260 -20.63 -5.85 -0.48
N GLY A 261 -21.15 -6.26 -1.65
CA GLY A 261 -20.32 -6.80 -2.74
C GLY A 261 -19.73 -8.18 -2.47
N ASN A 262 -20.34 -8.97 -1.56
CA ASN A 262 -19.89 -10.31 -1.17
C ASN A 262 -18.43 -10.35 -0.66
N LYS A 263 -18.03 -9.31 0.01
CA LYS A 263 -16.68 -9.15 0.57
C LYS A 263 -16.57 -9.78 1.96
N VAL A 264 -15.63 -10.69 2.17
CA VAL A 264 -15.32 -11.31 3.45
C VAL A 264 -14.04 -10.72 4.03
N PRO A 265 -14.08 -10.20 5.28
CA PRO A 265 -12.90 -9.62 5.91
C PRO A 265 -11.93 -10.71 6.35
N SER A 266 -10.77 -10.80 5.70
CA SER A 266 -9.74 -11.80 6.01
C SER A 266 -9.23 -11.69 7.45
N GLY A 267 -9.19 -10.49 8.02
CA GLY A 267 -8.83 -10.28 9.42
C GLY A 267 -9.80 -10.98 10.39
N TRP A 268 -11.11 -10.99 10.07
CA TRP A 268 -12.10 -11.72 10.86
C TRP A 268 -11.89 -13.23 10.79
N LEU A 269 -11.62 -13.76 9.58
CA LEU A 269 -11.35 -15.20 9.39
C LEU A 269 -10.13 -15.65 10.22
N ILE A 270 -9.04 -14.88 10.18
CA ILE A 270 -7.80 -15.16 10.92
C ILE A 270 -8.04 -15.09 12.44
N ASP A 271 -8.74 -14.07 12.91
CA ASP A 271 -9.09 -13.92 14.35
C ASP A 271 -9.96 -15.07 14.85
N HIS A 272 -11.06 -15.39 14.13
CA HIS A 272 -12.00 -16.47 14.49
C HIS A 272 -11.45 -17.88 14.22
N ALA A 273 -10.36 -18.00 13.47
CA ALA A 273 -9.57 -19.22 13.43
C ALA A 273 -8.67 -19.38 14.66
N GLY A 274 -8.65 -18.40 15.57
CA GLY A 274 -7.83 -18.42 16.78
C GLY A 274 -6.35 -18.20 16.52
N LEU A 275 -5.99 -17.50 15.43
CA LEU A 275 -4.59 -17.28 15.04
C LEU A 275 -4.02 -15.96 15.59
N LYS A 276 -4.86 -15.04 16.06
CA LYS A 276 -4.45 -13.78 16.63
C LYS A 276 -3.47 -13.98 17.79
N GLY A 277 -2.32 -13.30 17.76
CA GLY A 277 -1.24 -13.45 18.74
C GLY A 277 -0.35 -14.68 18.55
N LYS A 278 -0.68 -15.60 17.64
CA LYS A 278 0.15 -16.80 17.40
C LYS A 278 1.35 -16.49 16.53
N SER A 279 2.46 -17.18 16.82
CA SER A 279 3.71 -17.09 16.08
C SER A 279 3.93 -18.37 15.27
N PHE A 280 4.40 -18.20 14.02
CA PHE A 280 4.76 -19.24 13.07
C PHE A 280 6.12 -18.87 12.44
N TYR A 281 7.13 -19.70 12.60
CA TYR A 281 8.45 -19.52 11.97
C TYR A 281 9.06 -18.13 12.18
N GLY A 282 8.85 -17.51 13.36
CA GLY A 282 9.34 -16.16 13.68
C GLY A 282 8.49 -15.01 13.13
N MET A 283 7.36 -15.33 12.50
CA MET A 283 6.31 -14.37 12.12
C MET A 283 5.15 -14.46 13.10
N ARG A 284 4.64 -13.34 13.61
CA ARG A 284 3.52 -13.30 14.55
C ARG A 284 2.30 -12.60 13.95
N VAL A 285 1.15 -13.22 14.07
CA VAL A 285 -0.14 -12.55 13.81
C VAL A 285 -0.38 -11.53 14.92
N SER A 286 -0.58 -10.28 14.57
CA SER A 286 -0.73 -9.19 15.55
C SER A 286 -1.90 -9.44 16.50
N GLU A 287 -1.69 -9.18 17.79
CA GLU A 287 -2.73 -9.24 18.82
C GLU A 287 -3.79 -8.14 18.69
N LYS A 288 -3.43 -7.02 18.07
CA LYS A 288 -4.33 -5.87 17.88
C LYS A 288 -5.16 -5.97 16.61
N ALA A 289 -4.56 -6.47 15.52
CA ALA A 289 -5.21 -6.58 14.21
C ALA A 289 -4.75 -7.86 13.50
N ALA A 290 -5.59 -8.86 13.44
CA ALA A 290 -5.26 -10.19 12.93
C ALA A 290 -4.82 -10.20 11.44
N LEU A 291 -5.11 -9.14 10.69
CA LEU A 291 -4.67 -8.98 9.30
C LEU A 291 -3.19 -8.60 9.16
N ILE A 292 -2.55 -8.21 10.26
CA ILE A 292 -1.15 -7.79 10.29
C ILE A 292 -0.26 -8.97 10.66
N LEU A 293 0.71 -9.28 9.82
CA LEU A 293 1.76 -10.24 10.09
C LEU A 293 3.05 -9.48 10.42
N ILE A 294 3.55 -9.67 11.63
CA ILE A 294 4.74 -8.99 12.18
C ILE A 294 5.93 -9.93 12.04
N ASN A 295 7.02 -9.45 11.49
CA ASN A 295 8.31 -10.13 11.57
C ASN A 295 8.92 -9.87 12.95
N GLU A 296 8.80 -10.84 13.84
CA GLU A 296 9.31 -10.78 15.21
C GLU A 296 10.75 -11.29 15.29
N SER A 297 11.06 -12.38 14.58
CA SER A 297 12.40 -13.00 14.60
C SER A 297 12.72 -13.81 13.34
N ALA A 298 11.88 -13.75 12.30
CA ALA A 298 12.16 -14.43 11.03
C ALA A 298 13.40 -13.82 10.36
N GLN A 299 14.33 -14.69 9.93
CA GLN A 299 15.60 -14.28 9.34
C GLN A 299 15.61 -14.38 7.81
N SER A 300 14.59 -14.97 7.23
CA SER A 300 14.53 -15.25 5.79
C SER A 300 13.12 -15.14 5.24
N TYR A 301 13.02 -14.92 3.94
CA TYR A 301 11.77 -15.04 3.19
C TYR A 301 11.16 -16.45 3.31
N ALA A 302 12.01 -17.50 3.40
CA ALA A 302 11.52 -18.87 3.58
C ALA A 302 10.68 -19.03 4.85
N HIS A 303 11.05 -18.39 5.97
CA HIS A 303 10.28 -18.40 7.20
C HIS A 303 8.91 -17.71 7.03
N LEU A 304 8.89 -16.55 6.37
CA LEU A 304 7.65 -15.85 6.07
C LEU A 304 6.74 -16.68 5.14
N LYS A 305 7.31 -17.33 4.14
CA LYS A 305 6.58 -18.22 3.22
C LYS A 305 5.92 -19.37 3.98
N GLN A 306 6.66 -20.06 4.86
CA GLN A 306 6.12 -21.12 5.69
C GLN A 306 4.98 -20.64 6.61
N ALA A 307 5.17 -19.49 7.27
CA ALA A 307 4.14 -18.89 8.12
C ALA A 307 2.87 -18.56 7.32
N ARG A 308 3.02 -17.97 6.15
CA ARG A 308 1.91 -17.66 5.23
C ARG A 308 1.15 -18.92 4.82
N GLU A 309 1.87 -19.95 4.37
CA GLU A 309 1.28 -21.21 3.90
C GLU A 309 0.53 -21.92 5.03
N GLU A 310 1.04 -21.90 6.24
CA GLU A 310 0.34 -22.49 7.39
C GLU A 310 -0.93 -21.72 7.74
N ILE A 311 -0.89 -20.38 7.79
CA ILE A 311 -2.08 -19.55 8.00
C ILE A 311 -3.13 -19.83 6.91
N VAL A 312 -2.74 -19.84 5.64
CA VAL A 312 -3.64 -20.12 4.51
C VAL A 312 -4.26 -21.51 4.66
N SER A 313 -3.47 -22.52 4.97
CA SER A 313 -3.95 -23.92 5.15
C SER A 313 -4.98 -24.04 6.29
N ILE A 314 -4.78 -23.33 7.41
CA ILE A 314 -5.74 -23.33 8.52
C ILE A 314 -7.06 -22.67 8.10
N ILE A 315 -7.01 -21.55 7.38
CA ILE A 315 -8.21 -20.85 6.90
C ILE A 315 -8.95 -21.71 5.85
N GLU A 316 -8.21 -22.31 4.93
CA GLU A 316 -8.79 -23.18 3.91
C GLU A 316 -9.50 -24.40 4.52
N LYS A 317 -8.88 -25.07 5.48
CA LYS A 317 -9.50 -26.20 6.21
C LYS A 317 -10.76 -25.79 6.97
N LYS A 318 -10.79 -24.58 7.54
CA LYS A 318 -11.91 -24.14 8.39
C LYS A 318 -13.06 -23.54 7.60
N TYR A 319 -12.77 -22.78 6.54
CA TYR A 319 -13.77 -21.99 5.81
C TYR A 319 -13.88 -22.34 4.32
N GLY A 320 -12.96 -23.14 3.76
CA GLY A 320 -12.90 -23.43 2.34
C GLY A 320 -12.42 -22.25 1.50
N LEU A 321 -11.70 -21.29 2.09
CA LEU A 321 -11.26 -20.07 1.42
C LEU A 321 -9.74 -19.99 1.37
N THR A 322 -9.20 -19.65 0.23
CA THR A 322 -7.75 -19.40 0.05
C THR A 322 -7.47 -17.91 0.17
N LEU A 323 -6.70 -17.50 1.18
CA LEU A 323 -6.26 -16.12 1.36
C LEU A 323 -5.16 -15.76 0.35
N LYS A 324 -5.26 -14.56 -0.24
CA LYS A 324 -4.23 -14.02 -1.14
C LYS A 324 -3.42 -12.94 -0.46
N GLN A 325 -2.10 -13.02 -0.60
CA GLN A 325 -1.15 -12.01 -0.11
C GLN A 325 -1.40 -10.65 -0.79
N GLU A 326 -1.31 -9.56 -0.02
CA GLU A 326 -1.39 -8.19 -0.54
C GLU A 326 -0.01 -7.62 -0.90
N PRO A 327 1.05 -7.76 -0.06
CA PRO A 327 2.38 -7.29 -0.41
C PRO A 327 2.96 -7.97 -1.65
N VAL A 328 3.70 -7.20 -2.46
CA VAL A 328 4.35 -7.67 -3.69
C VAL A 328 5.70 -8.30 -3.36
N GLU A 329 6.02 -9.43 -3.98
CA GLU A 329 7.34 -10.03 -3.88
C GLU A 329 8.30 -9.40 -4.90
N LEU A 330 9.48 -9.01 -4.45
CA LEU A 330 10.57 -8.54 -5.27
C LEU A 330 11.37 -9.75 -5.78
N GLU A 331 11.24 -10.02 -7.06
CA GLU A 331 11.88 -11.15 -7.76
C GLU A 331 12.73 -10.70 -8.94
#